data_bba88ec9cb7e1a834e7b6b516e721753
#
_entry.id   bba88ec9cb7e1a834e7b6b516e721753
#
_cell.length_a   1.000
_cell.length_b   1.000
_cell.length_c   1.000
_cell.angle_alpha   90.00
_cell.angle_beta   90.00
_cell.angle_gamma   90.00
#
_symmetry.space_group_name_H-M   'P 1'
#
loop_
_entity.id
_entity.type
_entity.pdbx_description
1 polymer ?
#
loop_
_entity_poly.entity_id
_entity_poly.type
_entity_poly.pdbx_seq_one_letter_code
_entity_poly.pdbx_strand_id
1 'polypeptide(L)'
;MSTTYIKNPSHSSRTISLIVLLPLALLCFTFLLLPLSAYLRNPLSTATFTSGSACAGVGTAAGVAVDTQRRRAELSVLVGVHTMPGKHSRRHLIRMAYALQQQTAAALRPSAAAAVRVDVRFVLCARPMPPEHRAFVALEARAYGDVLVLDCAESAEQGKTYTYFSSLPAMLRFGSGSNSGGGSRPYDYVMKVDDDTFLQLDAMVETLRAAPREDMYWGVGLPFQNRESPPFMLGMGYLLSWDLVEWLATSDMVRREAMGVEDLTTGKWLNMGNKAKNRVNIFPRMYDYKSAKAEDFLENTIGVHQLKQDLRWAHTLDHFNLTRLEPSSKLHNF
;
A
#
# COMPACT_ATOMS: atom_id res chain seq x y z
N MET A 1 -24.40 75.48 39.40
CA MET A 1 -23.46 75.14 40.49
C MET A 1 -24.10 74.07 41.34
N SER A 2 -23.70 72.84 41.14
CA SER A 2 -24.10 71.73 42.03
C SER A 2 -23.10 70.62 41.88
N THR A 3 -22.33 70.41 42.90
CA THR A 3 -21.23 69.46 43.02
C THR A 3 -21.80 68.16 43.55
N THR A 4 -21.67 67.08 42.80
CA THR A 4 -22.09 65.76 43.25
C THR A 4 -20.86 64.97 43.69
N TYR A 5 -20.88 64.52 44.92
CA TYR A 5 -19.90 63.64 45.58
C TYR A 5 -20.05 62.23 45.13
N ILE A 6 -18.99 61.60 44.68
CA ILE A 6 -18.97 60.17 44.36
C ILE A 6 -18.33 59.42 45.54
N LYS A 7 -19.12 58.51 46.11
CA LYS A 7 -18.77 57.66 47.24
C LYS A 7 -18.07 56.37 46.72
N ASN A 8 -16.88 56.05 47.16
CA ASN A 8 -16.15 54.80 46.88
C ASN A 8 -16.80 53.65 47.64
N PRO A 9 -16.98 52.48 47.00
CA PRO A 9 -17.35 51.27 47.72
C PRO A 9 -16.10 50.44 48.09
N SER A 10 -16.17 49.95 49.30
CA SER A 10 -15.18 49.31 50.14
C SER A 10 -14.76 47.89 49.69
N HIS A 11 -13.55 47.54 50.07
CA HIS A 11 -12.91 46.26 50.13
C HIS A 11 -13.75 45.10 50.71
N SER A 12 -14.44 44.31 49.92
CA SER A 12 -14.97 43.00 50.37
C SER A 12 -15.03 41.90 49.34
N SER A 13 -14.43 42.07 48.17
CA SER A 13 -14.58 41.07 47.07
C SER A 13 -13.38 40.15 46.85
N ARG A 14 -12.27 40.29 47.59
CA ARG A 14 -11.05 39.50 47.32
C ARG A 14 -10.91 38.21 48.11
N THR A 15 -11.60 38.02 49.21
CA THR A 15 -11.49 36.82 50.08
C THR A 15 -12.40 35.70 49.68
N ILE A 16 -13.54 35.97 49.05
CA ILE A 16 -14.47 34.92 48.59
C ILE A 16 -13.94 34.20 47.32
N SER A 17 -13.16 34.88 46.50
CA SER A 17 -12.62 34.33 45.27
C SER A 17 -11.53 33.25 45.51
N LEU A 18 -10.75 33.36 46.59
CA LEU A 18 -9.68 32.41 46.91
C LEU A 18 -10.22 31.08 47.48
N ILE A 19 -11.31 31.12 48.23
CA ILE A 19 -11.90 29.93 48.88
C ILE A 19 -12.60 29.00 47.86
N VAL A 20 -13.08 29.56 46.74
CA VAL A 20 -13.75 28.76 45.68
C VAL A 20 -12.77 28.32 44.59
N LEU A 21 -11.74 29.10 44.28
CA LEU A 21 -10.79 28.77 43.21
C LEU A 21 -9.76 27.72 43.61
N LEU A 22 -9.38 27.62 44.91
CA LEU A 22 -8.41 26.64 45.38
C LEU A 22 -8.91 25.18 45.27
N PRO A 23 -10.13 24.83 45.70
CA PRO A 23 -10.65 23.47 45.53
C PRO A 23 -10.94 23.12 44.03
N LEU A 24 -11.32 24.09 43.21
CA LEU A 24 -11.52 23.87 41.79
C LEU A 24 -10.19 23.56 41.07
N ALA A 25 -9.12 24.26 41.41
CA ALA A 25 -7.77 23.99 40.88
C ALA A 25 -7.24 22.64 41.34
N LEU A 26 -7.50 22.23 42.59
CA LEU A 26 -7.13 20.89 43.09
C LEU A 26 -7.91 19.76 42.37
N LEU A 27 -9.21 19.96 42.09
CA LEU A 27 -10.02 19.02 41.34
C LEU A 27 -9.53 18.89 39.90
N CYS A 28 -9.21 19.97 39.20
CA CYS A 28 -8.63 19.94 37.88
C CYS A 28 -7.27 19.23 37.86
N PHE A 29 -6.44 19.44 38.90
CA PHE A 29 -5.12 18.78 39.00
C PHE A 29 -5.24 17.27 39.22
N THR A 30 -6.20 16.80 40.00
CA THR A 30 -6.45 15.39 40.22
C THR A 30 -7.01 14.70 38.95
N PHE A 31 -7.88 15.35 38.19
CA PHE A 31 -8.39 14.82 36.93
C PHE A 31 -7.36 14.78 35.78
N LEU A 32 -6.37 15.69 35.82
CA LEU A 32 -5.28 15.70 34.82
C LEU A 32 -4.17 14.70 35.11
N LEU A 33 -3.88 14.38 36.38
CA LEU A 33 -2.78 13.48 36.75
C LEU A 33 -3.19 12.00 36.90
N LEU A 34 -4.45 11.69 37.19
CA LEU A 34 -4.92 10.31 37.29
C LEU A 34 -4.85 9.50 35.96
N PRO A 35 -5.17 10.06 34.78
CA PRO A 35 -5.01 9.30 33.55
C PRO A 35 -3.55 9.12 33.13
N LEU A 36 -2.64 10.01 33.52
CA LEU A 36 -1.23 9.92 33.16
C LEU A 36 -0.49 8.79 33.91
N SER A 37 -0.84 8.54 35.16
CA SER A 37 -0.25 7.44 35.96
C SER A 37 -0.78 6.06 35.56
N ALA A 38 -1.99 5.98 35.01
CA ALA A 38 -2.55 4.75 34.48
C ALA A 38 -1.92 4.40 33.12
N TYR A 39 -1.53 5.40 32.34
CA TYR A 39 -0.90 5.22 31.02
C TYR A 39 0.56 4.74 31.13
N LEU A 40 1.25 5.04 32.22
CA LEU A 40 2.65 4.66 32.45
C LEU A 40 2.83 3.28 33.10
N ARG A 41 1.74 2.60 33.49
CA ARG A 41 1.80 1.29 34.17
C ARG A 41 1.46 0.08 33.31
N ASN A 42 1.07 0.26 32.04
CA ASN A 42 0.85 -0.88 31.14
C ASN A 42 2.06 -1.07 30.23
N PRO A 43 2.91 -2.10 30.41
CA PRO A 43 3.85 -2.51 29.39
C PRO A 43 3.05 -2.97 28.18
N LEU A 44 3.40 -2.45 26.99
CA LEU A 44 2.83 -2.88 25.71
C LEU A 44 2.88 -4.41 25.61
N SER A 45 1.73 -5.03 25.79
CA SER A 45 1.53 -6.41 25.38
C SER A 45 1.43 -6.39 23.85
N THR A 46 2.44 -6.90 23.18
CA THR A 46 2.43 -7.18 21.75
C THR A 46 1.41 -8.29 21.49
N ALA A 47 0.18 -7.88 21.19
CA ALA A 47 -0.83 -8.80 20.66
C ALA A 47 -0.48 -9.15 19.21
N THR A 48 0.15 -10.29 19.01
CA THR A 48 0.24 -10.94 17.71
C THR A 48 -1.15 -11.44 17.34
N PHE A 49 -1.81 -10.76 16.41
CA PHE A 49 -3.05 -11.23 15.81
C PHE A 49 -2.73 -12.40 14.88
N THR A 50 -2.86 -13.63 15.38
CA THR A 50 -2.97 -14.81 14.53
C THR A 50 -4.45 -15.02 14.22
N SER A 51 -4.87 -14.74 13.00
CA SER A 51 -6.18 -15.14 12.53
C SER A 51 -6.18 -16.65 12.28
N GLY A 52 -6.72 -17.38 13.25
CA GLY A 52 -6.95 -18.80 13.15
C GLY A 52 -8.31 -19.11 13.74
N SER A 53 -9.30 -19.32 12.88
CA SER A 53 -10.59 -19.89 13.25
C SER A 53 -10.38 -21.37 13.53
N ALA A 54 -10.45 -21.76 14.80
CA ALA A 54 -10.40 -23.17 15.20
C ALA A 54 -11.71 -23.55 15.87
N CYS A 55 -12.51 -24.38 15.22
CA CYS A 55 -13.53 -25.18 15.87
C CYS A 55 -12.88 -26.32 16.65
N ALA A 56 -13.23 -26.43 17.93
CA ALA A 56 -12.72 -27.45 18.83
C ALA A 56 -13.33 -28.83 18.50
N GLY A 57 -12.45 -29.80 18.22
CA GLY A 57 -12.77 -31.22 18.24
C GLY A 57 -11.78 -31.93 19.18
N VAL A 58 -12.28 -32.58 20.22
CA VAL A 58 -11.53 -33.39 21.16
C VAL A 58 -11.09 -34.69 20.48
N GLY A 59 -9.80 -35.00 20.53
CA GLY A 59 -9.26 -36.28 20.06
C GLY A 59 -7.76 -36.42 20.39
N THR A 60 -7.47 -37.46 21.12
CA THR A 60 -6.24 -37.90 21.80
C THR A 60 -4.98 -37.97 20.91
N ALA A 61 -3.89 -37.64 21.55
CA ALA A 61 -2.45 -37.82 21.33
C ALA A 61 -1.96 -38.81 20.25
N ALA A 62 -1.16 -38.29 19.33
CA ALA A 62 0.08 -38.90 18.83
C ALA A 62 0.91 -37.77 18.20
N GLY A 63 2.13 -37.55 18.74
CA GLY A 63 3.02 -36.51 18.28
C GLY A 63 3.50 -36.74 16.86
N VAL A 64 2.96 -36.02 15.94
CA VAL A 64 3.55 -35.79 14.61
C VAL A 64 4.04 -34.35 14.63
N ALA A 65 5.36 -34.19 14.70
CA ALA A 65 6.00 -32.91 14.43
C ALA A 65 5.61 -32.52 13.02
N VAL A 66 4.63 -31.60 12.89
CA VAL A 66 4.31 -30.97 11.61
C VAL A 66 5.46 -30.01 11.33
N ASP A 67 6.39 -30.46 10.53
CA ASP A 67 7.39 -29.63 9.87
C ASP A 67 6.65 -28.62 8.99
N THR A 68 6.27 -27.49 9.58
CA THR A 68 5.76 -26.33 8.85
C THR A 68 6.91 -25.64 8.16
N GLN A 69 7.61 -26.35 7.29
CA GLN A 69 8.41 -25.73 6.27
C GLN A 69 7.45 -24.91 5.41
N ARG A 70 7.41 -23.59 5.66
CA ARG A 70 6.61 -22.63 4.91
C ARG A 70 7.01 -22.74 3.44
N ARG A 71 6.30 -23.57 2.68
CA ARG A 71 6.56 -23.78 1.26
C ARG A 71 6.61 -22.40 0.62
N ARG A 72 7.74 -22.07 -0.01
CA ARG A 72 7.89 -20.84 -0.78
C ARG A 72 6.79 -20.84 -1.84
N ALA A 73 6.10 -19.69 -2.00
CA ALA A 73 5.16 -19.51 -3.07
C ALA A 73 5.86 -19.78 -4.42
N GLU A 74 5.18 -20.43 -5.35
CA GLU A 74 5.65 -20.64 -6.71
C GLU A 74 5.93 -19.32 -7.44
N LEU A 75 5.09 -18.33 -7.15
CA LEU A 75 5.21 -16.96 -7.66
C LEU A 75 4.88 -15.96 -6.55
N SER A 76 5.72 -14.94 -6.42
CA SER A 76 5.53 -13.86 -5.45
C SER A 76 5.74 -12.50 -6.08
N VAL A 77 4.73 -11.62 -5.94
CA VAL A 77 4.72 -10.26 -6.51
C VAL A 77 4.40 -9.25 -5.43
N LEU A 78 5.22 -8.22 -5.31
CA LEU A 78 4.91 -7.02 -4.54
C LEU A 78 4.39 -5.94 -5.48
N VAL A 79 3.15 -5.51 -5.31
CA VAL A 79 2.53 -4.42 -6.07
C VAL A 79 2.55 -3.15 -5.23
N GLY A 80 3.37 -2.18 -5.61
CA GLY A 80 3.44 -0.86 -5.00
C GLY A 80 2.54 0.13 -5.74
N VAL A 81 1.40 0.47 -5.15
CA VAL A 81 0.48 1.48 -5.69
C VAL A 81 0.97 2.86 -5.28
N HIS A 82 1.51 3.61 -6.22
CA HIS A 82 1.96 4.98 -6.01
C HIS A 82 0.76 5.91 -5.87
N THR A 83 0.61 6.55 -4.73
CA THR A 83 -0.53 7.40 -4.39
C THR A 83 -0.08 8.61 -3.56
N MET A 84 -0.99 9.50 -3.22
CA MET A 84 -0.72 10.70 -2.43
C MET A 84 -1.40 10.61 -1.05
N PRO A 85 -0.87 11.27 0.00
CA PRO A 85 -1.45 11.24 1.34
C PRO A 85 -2.94 11.57 1.38
N GLY A 86 -3.41 12.58 0.63
CA GLY A 86 -4.81 13.00 0.60
C GLY A 86 -5.78 12.08 -0.14
N LYS A 87 -5.27 11.08 -0.87
CA LYS A 87 -6.12 10.17 -1.68
C LYS A 87 -6.63 8.94 -0.92
N HIS A 88 -7.05 9.10 0.34
CA HIS A 88 -7.52 7.99 1.18
C HIS A 88 -8.72 7.25 0.57
N SER A 89 -9.70 7.94 0.02
CA SER A 89 -10.86 7.30 -0.64
C SER A 89 -10.43 6.41 -1.80
N ARG A 90 -9.45 6.85 -2.60
CA ARG A 90 -8.89 6.07 -3.70
C ARG A 90 -8.19 4.80 -3.20
N ARG A 91 -7.39 4.91 -2.14
CA ARG A 91 -6.76 3.74 -1.52
C ARG A 91 -7.79 2.73 -1.00
N HIS A 92 -8.90 3.20 -0.38
CA HIS A 92 -9.97 2.31 0.06
C HIS A 92 -10.65 1.59 -1.09
N LEU A 93 -10.95 2.28 -2.19
CA LEU A 93 -11.53 1.69 -3.39
C LEU A 93 -10.64 0.58 -3.97
N ILE A 94 -9.35 0.88 -4.15
CA ILE A 94 -8.36 -0.08 -4.69
C ILE A 94 -8.23 -1.28 -3.76
N ARG A 95 -8.18 -1.06 -2.43
CA ARG A 95 -8.09 -2.10 -1.42
C ARG A 95 -9.26 -3.08 -1.50
N MET A 96 -10.49 -2.55 -1.61
CA MET A 96 -11.70 -3.38 -1.79
C MET A 96 -11.67 -4.17 -3.10
N ALA A 97 -11.35 -3.51 -4.22
CA ALA A 97 -11.31 -4.15 -5.53
C ALA A 97 -10.31 -5.32 -5.58
N TYR A 98 -9.12 -5.15 -4.99
CA TYR A 98 -8.10 -6.21 -4.98
C TYR A 98 -8.40 -7.30 -3.95
N ALA A 99 -8.99 -6.98 -2.80
CA ALA A 99 -9.44 -7.98 -1.84
C ALA A 99 -10.50 -8.91 -2.43
N LEU A 100 -11.48 -8.36 -3.17
CA LEU A 100 -12.51 -9.15 -3.86
C LEU A 100 -11.90 -10.09 -4.92
N GLN A 101 -10.96 -9.61 -5.72
CA GLN A 101 -10.27 -10.46 -6.69
C GLN A 101 -9.52 -11.63 -6.01
N GLN A 102 -8.79 -11.35 -4.93
CA GLN A 102 -8.05 -12.39 -4.19
C GLN A 102 -8.99 -13.39 -3.53
N GLN A 103 -10.12 -12.95 -2.97
CA GLN A 103 -11.15 -13.85 -2.40
C GLN A 103 -11.76 -14.74 -3.47
N THR A 104 -12.10 -14.20 -4.63
CA THR A 104 -12.65 -14.96 -5.75
C THR A 104 -11.65 -16.00 -6.28
N ALA A 105 -10.38 -15.62 -6.45
CA ALA A 105 -9.33 -16.53 -6.86
C ALA A 105 -9.13 -17.68 -5.85
N ALA A 106 -9.14 -17.38 -4.56
CA ALA A 106 -9.01 -18.37 -3.49
C ALA A 106 -10.21 -19.34 -3.47
N ALA A 107 -11.43 -18.86 -3.70
CA ALA A 107 -12.64 -19.68 -3.73
C ALA A 107 -12.69 -20.60 -4.95
N LEU A 108 -12.29 -20.10 -6.12
CA LEU A 108 -12.36 -20.87 -7.39
C LEU A 108 -11.21 -21.85 -7.57
N ARG A 109 -10.00 -21.53 -7.06
CA ARG A 109 -8.77 -22.31 -7.28
C ARG A 109 -7.92 -22.37 -6.01
N PRO A 110 -8.37 -23.01 -4.94
CA PRO A 110 -7.70 -22.93 -3.63
C PRO A 110 -6.24 -23.43 -3.67
N SER A 111 -5.93 -24.47 -4.41
CA SER A 111 -4.56 -25.00 -4.54
C SER A 111 -3.65 -24.06 -5.35
N ALA A 112 -4.15 -23.47 -6.42
CA ALA A 112 -3.38 -22.53 -7.25
C ALA A 112 -3.19 -21.17 -6.55
N ALA A 113 -4.18 -20.71 -5.78
CA ALA A 113 -4.09 -19.49 -4.98
C ALA A 113 -3.06 -19.64 -3.86
N ALA A 114 -2.95 -20.80 -3.24
CA ALA A 114 -1.94 -21.07 -2.20
C ALA A 114 -0.50 -21.05 -2.74
N ALA A 115 -0.30 -21.29 -4.05
CA ALA A 115 1.01 -21.27 -4.69
C ALA A 115 1.45 -19.85 -5.13
N VAL A 116 0.55 -18.87 -5.10
CA VAL A 116 0.81 -17.49 -5.55
C VAL A 116 0.63 -16.51 -4.41
N ARG A 117 1.59 -15.60 -4.26
CA ARG A 117 1.51 -14.49 -3.31
C ARG A 117 1.55 -13.16 -4.05
N VAL A 118 0.47 -12.38 -3.96
CA VAL A 118 0.40 -11.00 -4.45
C VAL A 118 0.13 -10.08 -3.25
N ASP A 119 1.15 -9.34 -2.86
CA ASP A 119 1.03 -8.37 -1.78
C ASP A 119 0.89 -6.97 -2.36
N VAL A 120 -0.19 -6.27 -2.01
CA VAL A 120 -0.42 -4.89 -2.43
C VAL A 120 -0.03 -3.94 -1.30
N ARG A 121 0.73 -2.90 -1.63
CA ARG A 121 1.15 -1.85 -0.71
C ARG A 121 0.92 -0.49 -1.33
N PHE A 122 0.46 0.47 -0.52
CA PHE A 122 0.28 1.87 -0.94
C PHE A 122 1.54 2.66 -0.62
N VAL A 123 2.16 3.24 -1.63
CA VAL A 123 3.44 3.93 -1.55
C VAL A 123 3.23 5.44 -1.48
N LEU A 124 3.66 6.04 -0.38
CA LEU A 124 3.55 7.45 -0.06
C LEU A 124 4.91 8.03 0.30
N CYS A 125 5.12 9.32 0.02
CA CYS A 125 6.26 10.06 0.56
C CYS A 125 5.86 10.85 1.81
N ALA A 126 6.82 11.04 2.71
CA ALA A 126 6.62 11.76 3.96
C ALA A 126 6.48 13.29 3.79
N ARG A 127 6.89 13.83 2.64
CA ARG A 127 6.95 15.28 2.39
C ARG A 127 6.33 15.69 1.04
N PRO A 128 5.38 16.67 1.02
CA PRO A 128 4.69 17.21 2.19
C PRO A 128 3.61 16.23 2.69
N MET A 129 3.40 16.20 4.01
CA MET A 129 2.28 15.47 4.61
C MET A 129 1.60 16.35 5.65
N PRO A 130 0.57 17.12 5.28
CA PRO A 130 -0.23 17.95 6.17
C PRO A 130 -0.76 17.16 7.38
N PRO A 131 -0.98 17.78 8.55
CA PRO A 131 -1.37 17.10 9.78
C PRO A 131 -2.62 16.23 9.64
N GLU A 132 -3.65 16.72 8.94
CA GLU A 132 -4.90 15.98 8.68
C GLU A 132 -4.66 14.71 7.86
N HIS A 133 -3.84 14.77 6.82
CA HIS A 133 -3.50 13.61 6.02
C HIS A 133 -2.61 12.63 6.79
N ARG A 134 -1.72 13.13 7.63
CA ARG A 134 -0.88 12.30 8.51
C ARG A 134 -1.72 11.44 9.44
N ALA A 135 -2.77 12.03 10.04
CA ALA A 135 -3.68 11.31 10.93
C ALA A 135 -4.41 10.17 10.20
N PHE A 136 -4.94 10.41 8.99
CA PHE A 136 -5.62 9.38 8.20
C PHE A 136 -4.65 8.29 7.70
N VAL A 137 -3.47 8.66 7.22
CA VAL A 137 -2.44 7.70 6.81
C VAL A 137 -2.00 6.82 7.99
N ALA A 138 -1.83 7.39 9.19
CA ALA A 138 -1.49 6.63 10.39
C ALA A 138 -2.62 5.66 10.78
N LEU A 139 -3.89 6.07 10.66
CA LEU A 139 -5.04 5.21 10.90
C LEU A 139 -5.08 4.04 9.92
N GLU A 140 -4.91 4.30 8.62
CA GLU A 140 -4.85 3.27 7.59
C GLU A 140 -3.69 2.30 7.83
N ALA A 141 -2.50 2.80 8.11
CA ALA A 141 -1.33 1.98 8.37
C ALA A 141 -1.53 1.02 9.56
N ARG A 142 -2.21 1.50 10.63
CA ARG A 142 -2.54 0.65 11.79
C ARG A 142 -3.65 -0.34 11.50
N ALA A 143 -4.67 0.05 10.73
CA ALA A 143 -5.83 -0.80 10.45
C ALA A 143 -5.50 -1.91 9.43
N TYR A 144 -4.72 -1.61 8.41
CA TYR A 144 -4.50 -2.51 7.27
C TYR A 144 -3.06 -3.04 7.15
N GLY A 145 -2.07 -2.35 7.71
CA GLY A 145 -0.66 -2.76 7.63
C GLY A 145 -0.08 -2.76 6.21
N ASP A 146 -0.72 -2.03 5.29
CA ASP A 146 -0.42 -2.07 3.85
C ASP A 146 0.15 -0.76 3.29
N VAL A 147 0.51 0.20 4.15
CA VAL A 147 1.03 1.51 3.77
C VAL A 147 2.55 1.56 3.96
N LEU A 148 3.26 1.96 2.91
CA LEU A 148 4.69 2.26 2.93
C LEU A 148 4.88 3.78 2.87
N VAL A 149 5.38 4.38 3.96
CA VAL A 149 5.73 5.80 4.00
C VAL A 149 7.23 5.93 3.84
N LEU A 150 7.65 6.51 2.71
CA LEU A 150 9.06 6.66 2.34
C LEU A 150 9.58 8.06 2.67
N ASP A 151 10.87 8.18 2.95
CA ASP A 151 11.52 9.47 3.16
C ASP A 151 11.88 10.14 1.83
N CYS A 152 10.87 10.66 1.14
CA CYS A 152 10.97 11.35 -0.15
C CYS A 152 10.04 12.54 -0.28
N ALA A 153 10.16 13.28 -1.37
CA ALA A 153 9.18 14.27 -1.80
C ALA A 153 8.03 13.57 -2.56
N GLU A 154 6.79 14.01 -2.31
CA GLU A 154 5.59 13.47 -3.00
C GLU A 154 5.49 14.04 -4.41
N SER A 155 6.37 13.58 -5.28
CA SER A 155 6.46 13.96 -6.68
C SER A 155 7.02 12.79 -7.49
N ALA A 156 6.37 12.47 -8.60
CA ALA A 156 6.83 11.44 -9.52
C ALA A 156 8.22 11.75 -10.12
N GLU A 157 8.54 13.04 -10.30
CA GLU A 157 9.79 13.48 -10.92
C GLU A 157 10.94 13.70 -9.93
N GLN A 158 10.66 13.73 -8.61
CA GLN A 158 11.65 13.99 -7.57
C GLN A 158 12.11 12.72 -6.85
N GLY A 159 12.24 11.62 -7.57
CA GLY A 159 12.87 10.40 -7.09
C GLY A 159 11.99 9.50 -6.22
N LYS A 160 10.67 9.68 -6.19
CA LYS A 160 9.75 8.78 -5.46
C LYS A 160 9.93 7.33 -5.87
N THR A 161 9.96 7.05 -7.17
CA THR A 161 10.12 5.70 -7.72
C THR A 161 11.49 5.12 -7.42
N TYR A 162 12.55 5.92 -7.50
CA TYR A 162 13.88 5.50 -7.05
C TYR A 162 13.85 5.10 -5.56
N THR A 163 13.31 5.97 -4.71
CA THR A 163 13.23 5.71 -3.27
C THR A 163 12.41 4.45 -2.97
N TYR A 164 11.31 4.22 -3.70
CA TYR A 164 10.53 3.00 -3.57
C TYR A 164 11.38 1.76 -3.82
N PHE A 165 11.92 1.60 -5.01
CA PHE A 165 12.68 0.40 -5.36
C PHE A 165 13.94 0.24 -4.50
N SER A 166 14.70 1.31 -4.27
CA SER A 166 15.98 1.24 -3.54
C SER A 166 15.83 0.96 -2.04
N SER A 167 14.69 1.31 -1.44
CA SER A 167 14.43 1.05 -0.01
C SER A 167 14.03 -0.39 0.29
N LEU A 168 13.41 -1.08 -0.66
CA LEU A 168 12.81 -2.41 -0.44
C LEU A 168 13.80 -3.47 0.06
N PRO A 169 15.03 -3.60 -0.47
CA PRO A 169 15.96 -4.60 0.02
C PRO A 169 16.32 -4.43 1.51
N ALA A 170 16.49 -3.20 1.96
CA ALA A 170 16.75 -2.93 3.38
C ALA A 170 15.50 -3.18 4.24
N MET A 171 14.34 -2.68 3.83
CA MET A 171 13.08 -2.81 4.58
C MET A 171 12.67 -4.28 4.78
N LEU A 172 12.86 -5.13 3.76
CA LEU A 172 12.41 -6.52 3.79
C LEU A 172 13.41 -7.48 4.44
N ARG A 173 14.69 -7.13 4.51
CA ARG A 173 15.71 -7.90 5.27
C ARG A 173 15.47 -7.84 6.77
N PHE A 174 15.05 -6.70 7.31
CA PHE A 174 14.78 -6.53 8.74
C PHE A 174 13.51 -7.27 9.23
N GLY A 175 12.58 -7.61 8.34
CA GLY A 175 11.35 -8.35 8.67
C GLY A 175 11.51 -9.89 8.67
N SER A 176 12.59 -10.40 8.12
CA SER A 176 12.89 -11.82 8.05
C SER A 176 13.85 -12.17 9.19
N GLY A 177 13.32 -12.71 10.31
CA GLY A 177 14.13 -13.16 11.44
C GLY A 177 15.32 -14.01 10.93
N SER A 178 16.50 -13.49 11.15
CA SER A 178 17.77 -14.02 10.67
C SER A 178 18.03 -15.40 11.25
N ASN A 179 17.91 -16.47 10.46
CA ASN A 179 18.68 -17.72 10.69
C ASN A 179 18.66 -18.70 9.51
N SER A 180 18.32 -18.26 8.29
CA SER A 180 18.54 -19.10 7.11
C SER A 180 19.66 -18.51 6.25
N GLY A 181 20.85 -19.10 6.36
CA GLY A 181 22.06 -18.78 5.60
C GLY A 181 21.98 -19.14 4.11
N GLY A 182 20.88 -18.84 3.45
CA GLY A 182 20.72 -18.93 2.01
C GLY A 182 19.84 -17.77 1.58
N GLY A 183 20.35 -16.84 0.77
CA GLY A 183 19.72 -15.60 0.34
C GLY A 183 18.42 -15.80 -0.44
N SER A 184 17.34 -16.19 0.27
CA SER A 184 16.01 -16.28 -0.34
C SER A 184 15.48 -14.89 -0.60
N ARG A 185 15.27 -14.53 -1.87
CA ARG A 185 14.59 -13.29 -2.26
C ARG A 185 13.17 -13.24 -1.67
N PRO A 186 12.73 -12.08 -1.15
CA PRO A 186 11.41 -11.94 -0.53
C PRO A 186 10.27 -12.00 -1.54
N TYR A 187 10.53 -11.56 -2.77
CA TYR A 187 9.62 -11.58 -3.93
C TYR A 187 10.36 -11.99 -5.19
N ASP A 188 9.64 -12.53 -6.16
CA ASP A 188 10.16 -12.76 -7.51
C ASP A 188 10.17 -11.45 -8.29
N TYR A 189 9.10 -10.65 -8.12
CA TYR A 189 8.91 -9.40 -8.83
C TYR A 189 8.39 -8.28 -7.93
N VAL A 190 8.75 -7.07 -8.28
CA VAL A 190 8.24 -5.82 -7.67
C VAL A 190 7.65 -4.95 -8.75
N MET A 191 6.39 -4.58 -8.58
CA MET A 191 5.64 -3.72 -9.50
C MET A 191 5.49 -2.31 -8.92
N LYS A 192 5.64 -1.29 -9.78
CA LYS A 192 5.11 0.04 -9.56
C LYS A 192 3.85 0.18 -10.40
N VAL A 193 2.78 0.71 -9.83
CA VAL A 193 1.53 1.01 -10.53
C VAL A 193 0.94 2.33 -10.01
N ASP A 194 0.26 3.08 -10.88
CA ASP A 194 -0.42 4.31 -10.50
C ASP A 194 -1.76 4.05 -9.81
N ASP A 195 -2.20 4.96 -8.93
CA ASP A 195 -3.47 4.83 -8.21
C ASP A 195 -4.73 5.09 -9.06
N ASP A 196 -4.55 5.38 -10.34
CA ASP A 196 -5.61 5.46 -11.35
C ASP A 196 -5.54 4.31 -12.38
N THR A 197 -4.88 3.21 -11.99
CA THR A 197 -4.81 1.98 -12.78
C THR A 197 -5.52 0.84 -12.03
N PHE A 198 -6.48 0.20 -12.70
CA PHE A 198 -7.05 -1.07 -12.30
C PHE A 198 -6.23 -2.21 -12.86
N LEU A 199 -5.91 -3.22 -12.04
CA LEU A 199 -5.23 -4.45 -12.47
C LEU A 199 -6.16 -5.66 -12.31
N GLN A 200 -6.20 -6.49 -13.32
CA GLN A 200 -6.69 -7.86 -13.26
C GLN A 200 -5.57 -8.76 -12.70
N LEU A 201 -5.63 -9.04 -11.41
CA LEU A 201 -4.54 -9.75 -10.71
C LEU A 201 -4.31 -11.15 -11.29
N ASP A 202 -5.37 -11.90 -11.59
CA ASP A 202 -5.25 -13.25 -12.16
C ASP A 202 -4.62 -13.22 -13.56
N ALA A 203 -5.03 -12.27 -14.42
CA ALA A 203 -4.46 -12.10 -15.76
C ALA A 203 -2.97 -11.68 -15.70
N MET A 204 -2.60 -10.83 -14.75
CA MET A 204 -1.21 -10.48 -14.49
C MET A 204 -0.41 -11.70 -14.05
N VAL A 205 -0.88 -12.42 -13.04
CA VAL A 205 -0.23 -13.61 -12.49
C VAL A 205 0.01 -14.66 -13.57
N GLU A 206 -0.98 -14.90 -14.43
CA GLU A 206 -0.86 -15.88 -15.51
C GLU A 206 0.27 -15.55 -16.48
N THR A 207 0.45 -14.27 -16.83
CA THR A 207 1.58 -13.86 -17.68
C THR A 207 2.92 -14.02 -17.01
N LEU A 208 2.96 -13.93 -15.67
CA LEU A 208 4.19 -14.01 -14.91
C LEU A 208 4.64 -15.43 -14.56
N ARG A 209 3.77 -16.44 -14.69
CA ARG A 209 4.12 -17.83 -14.36
C ARG A 209 5.31 -18.36 -15.17
N ALA A 210 5.30 -18.13 -16.48
CA ALA A 210 6.36 -18.55 -17.39
C ALA A 210 7.45 -17.50 -17.63
N ALA A 211 7.34 -16.31 -16.99
CA ALA A 211 8.25 -15.22 -17.22
C ALA A 211 9.61 -15.45 -16.50
N PRO A 212 10.74 -14.93 -17.07
CA PRO A 212 12.05 -14.98 -16.44
C PRO A 212 12.06 -14.35 -15.06
N ARG A 213 12.64 -15.01 -14.06
CA ARG A 213 12.72 -14.53 -12.68
C ARG A 213 13.88 -13.55 -12.42
N GLU A 214 14.70 -13.33 -13.43
CA GLU A 214 15.90 -12.49 -13.34
C GLU A 214 16.01 -11.61 -14.57
N ASP A 215 16.61 -10.43 -14.36
CA ASP A 215 16.91 -9.43 -15.39
C ASP A 215 15.68 -9.04 -16.22
N MET A 216 14.48 -9.00 -15.56
CA MET A 216 13.18 -8.85 -16.20
C MET A 216 12.62 -7.43 -15.99
N TYR A 217 12.21 -6.81 -17.10
CA TYR A 217 11.43 -5.57 -17.14
C TYR A 217 10.17 -5.79 -17.97
N TRP A 218 9.01 -5.70 -17.33
CA TRP A 218 7.71 -6.05 -17.91
C TRP A 218 6.74 -4.87 -17.79
N GLY A 219 5.97 -4.57 -18.82
CA GLY A 219 4.99 -3.49 -18.85
C GLY A 219 4.58 -3.15 -20.27
N VAL A 220 3.94 -2.00 -20.45
CA VAL A 220 3.62 -1.49 -21.79
C VAL A 220 4.78 -0.66 -22.30
N GLY A 221 5.51 -1.21 -23.26
CA GLY A 221 6.68 -0.57 -23.84
C GLY A 221 6.37 0.44 -24.94
N LEU A 222 7.17 1.50 -25.02
CA LEU A 222 7.16 2.43 -26.15
C LEU A 222 8.46 2.31 -26.96
N PRO A 223 8.37 2.40 -28.32
CA PRO A 223 7.15 2.41 -29.13
C PRO A 223 6.39 1.07 -29.03
N PHE A 224 5.07 1.09 -29.15
CA PHE A 224 4.20 -0.07 -28.95
C PHE A 224 4.56 -1.30 -29.82
N GLN A 225 5.11 -1.06 -31.01
CA GLN A 225 5.51 -2.08 -31.97
C GLN A 225 6.81 -2.79 -31.55
N ASN A 226 7.62 -2.17 -30.68
CA ASN A 226 8.83 -2.80 -30.18
C ASN A 226 8.46 -3.82 -29.10
N ARG A 227 8.41 -5.10 -29.48
CA ARG A 227 8.01 -6.20 -28.61
C ARG A 227 9.16 -6.77 -27.78
N GLU A 228 10.37 -6.68 -28.29
CA GLU A 228 11.53 -7.38 -27.73
C GLU A 228 12.38 -6.50 -26.82
N SER A 229 12.56 -5.23 -27.17
CA SER A 229 13.45 -4.36 -26.40
C SER A 229 12.99 -2.90 -26.35
N PRO A 230 11.79 -2.62 -25.85
CA PRO A 230 11.34 -1.23 -25.69
C PRO A 230 12.28 -0.49 -24.74
N PRO A 231 12.68 0.76 -25.07
CA PRO A 231 13.65 1.52 -24.24
C PRO A 231 13.13 1.83 -22.84
N PHE A 232 11.82 1.93 -22.66
CA PHE A 232 11.17 2.09 -21.36
C PHE A 232 9.73 1.54 -21.41
N MET A 233 9.13 1.34 -20.23
CA MET A 233 7.72 0.99 -20.04
C MET A 233 6.96 2.18 -19.50
N LEU A 234 5.69 2.33 -19.93
CA LEU A 234 4.81 3.41 -19.48
C LEU A 234 4.51 3.34 -17.98
N GLY A 235 4.40 4.51 -17.36
CA GLY A 235 4.20 4.69 -15.93
C GLY A 235 2.88 4.13 -15.37
N MET A 236 1.89 3.82 -16.23
CA MET A 236 0.63 3.22 -15.81
C MET A 236 0.80 1.93 -14.99
N GLY A 237 1.89 1.20 -15.23
CA GLY A 237 2.28 0.05 -14.44
C GLY A 237 3.39 -0.76 -15.11
N TYR A 238 4.47 -1.01 -14.36
CA TYR A 238 5.56 -1.88 -14.80
C TYR A 238 6.17 -2.60 -13.61
N LEU A 239 6.86 -3.68 -13.91
CA LEU A 239 7.45 -4.54 -12.90
C LEU A 239 8.91 -4.86 -13.25
N LEU A 240 9.70 -5.02 -12.18
CA LEU A 240 11.10 -5.46 -12.21
C LEU A 240 11.25 -6.78 -11.45
N SER A 241 12.13 -7.65 -11.91
CA SER A 241 12.58 -8.79 -11.12
C SER A 241 13.39 -8.34 -9.90
N TRP A 242 13.43 -9.17 -8.87
CA TRP A 242 14.04 -8.80 -7.59
C TRP A 242 15.54 -8.45 -7.70
N ASP A 243 16.29 -9.14 -8.53
CA ASP A 243 17.70 -8.84 -8.79
C ASP A 243 17.93 -7.43 -9.34
N LEU A 244 17.02 -6.93 -10.20
CA LEU A 244 17.06 -5.55 -10.67
C LEU A 244 16.77 -4.55 -9.53
N VAL A 245 15.86 -4.88 -8.61
CA VAL A 245 15.57 -4.04 -7.44
C VAL A 245 16.81 -3.96 -6.52
N GLU A 246 17.50 -5.06 -6.28
CA GLU A 246 18.75 -5.07 -5.52
C GLU A 246 19.86 -4.27 -6.22
N TRP A 247 19.98 -4.40 -7.54
CA TRP A 247 20.91 -3.61 -8.32
C TRP A 247 20.59 -2.10 -8.26
N LEU A 248 19.33 -1.68 -8.38
CA LEU A 248 18.91 -0.28 -8.23
C LEU A 248 19.29 0.28 -6.87
N ALA A 249 19.11 -0.51 -5.81
CA ALA A 249 19.40 -0.11 -4.44
C ALA A 249 20.90 0.13 -4.17
N THR A 250 21.78 -0.54 -4.91
CA THR A 250 23.23 -0.49 -4.69
C THR A 250 24.00 0.32 -5.74
N SER A 251 23.31 0.74 -6.81
CA SER A 251 23.95 1.43 -7.93
C SER A 251 24.13 2.93 -7.67
N ASP A 252 25.35 3.39 -7.55
CA ASP A 252 25.70 4.82 -7.44
C ASP A 252 25.28 5.62 -8.68
N MET A 253 25.33 5.00 -9.85
CA MET A 253 24.88 5.62 -11.10
C MET A 253 23.38 5.91 -11.04
N VAL A 254 22.56 4.96 -10.63
CA VAL A 254 21.10 5.13 -10.50
C VAL A 254 20.79 6.20 -9.46
N ARG A 255 21.48 6.21 -8.33
CA ARG A 255 21.30 7.20 -7.28
C ARG A 255 21.55 8.63 -7.77
N ARG A 256 22.57 8.86 -8.58
CA ARG A 256 22.85 10.18 -9.18
C ARG A 256 21.81 10.62 -10.21
N GLU A 257 21.18 9.67 -10.88
CA GLU A 257 20.19 9.88 -11.93
C GLU A 257 18.75 9.62 -11.44
N ALA A 258 18.50 9.79 -10.15
CA ALA A 258 17.21 9.43 -9.52
C ALA A 258 16.04 10.34 -9.90
N MET A 259 16.30 11.52 -10.46
CA MET A 259 15.29 12.54 -10.76
C MET A 259 14.99 12.62 -12.25
N GLY A 260 13.76 13.01 -12.59
CA GLY A 260 13.27 13.18 -13.95
C GLY A 260 11.91 12.54 -14.18
N VAL A 261 11.45 12.54 -15.41
CA VAL A 261 10.19 11.89 -15.80
C VAL A 261 10.27 10.40 -15.47
N GLU A 262 9.43 9.95 -14.60
CA GLU A 262 9.54 8.71 -13.81
C GLU A 262 9.79 7.45 -14.66
N ASP A 263 8.94 7.20 -15.66
CA ASP A 263 8.99 6.02 -16.52
C ASP A 263 10.20 6.05 -17.49
N LEU A 264 10.49 7.21 -18.06
CA LEU A 264 11.68 7.44 -18.87
C LEU A 264 12.95 7.24 -18.06
N THR A 265 12.97 7.72 -16.83
CA THR A 265 14.12 7.64 -15.93
C THR A 265 14.41 6.20 -15.54
N THR A 266 13.38 5.40 -15.27
CA THR A 266 13.55 3.95 -14.99
C THR A 266 14.13 3.23 -16.20
N GLY A 267 13.62 3.49 -17.40
CA GLY A 267 14.20 2.95 -18.64
C GLY A 267 15.65 3.37 -18.85
N LYS A 268 15.96 4.64 -18.58
CA LYS A 268 17.34 5.19 -18.65
C LYS A 268 18.29 4.45 -17.74
N TRP A 269 17.93 4.19 -16.48
CA TRP A 269 18.79 3.45 -15.55
C TRP A 269 19.15 2.07 -16.09
N LEU A 270 18.14 1.32 -16.52
CA LEU A 270 18.30 -0.03 -17.03
C LEU A 270 19.17 -0.05 -18.30
N ASN A 271 18.98 0.93 -19.20
CA ASN A 271 19.77 1.05 -20.42
C ASN A 271 21.24 1.40 -20.10
N MET A 272 21.50 2.40 -19.25
CA MET A 272 22.84 2.79 -18.84
C MET A 272 23.58 1.69 -18.08
N GLY A 273 22.86 0.92 -17.27
CA GLY A 273 23.41 -0.22 -16.52
C GLY A 273 23.54 -1.50 -17.34
N ASN A 274 23.12 -1.48 -18.62
CA ASN A 274 23.06 -2.68 -19.47
C ASN A 274 22.29 -3.83 -18.79
N LYS A 275 21.17 -3.49 -18.12
CA LYS A 275 20.28 -4.36 -17.37
C LYS A 275 18.96 -4.57 -18.09
N ALA A 276 18.13 -5.45 -17.55
CA ALA A 276 16.84 -5.81 -18.10
C ALA A 276 16.95 -6.36 -19.54
N LYS A 277 17.71 -7.44 -19.69
CA LYS A 277 17.81 -8.16 -20.96
C LYS A 277 16.50 -8.82 -21.36
N ASN A 278 15.71 -9.22 -20.37
CA ASN A 278 14.39 -9.80 -20.55
C ASN A 278 13.34 -8.69 -20.48
N ARG A 279 13.02 -8.06 -21.62
CA ARG A 279 11.96 -7.04 -21.70
C ARG A 279 10.70 -7.63 -22.32
N VAL A 280 9.58 -7.51 -21.63
CA VAL A 280 8.29 -8.05 -22.06
C VAL A 280 7.30 -6.92 -22.22
N ASN A 281 7.00 -6.59 -23.47
CA ASN A 281 5.98 -5.60 -23.82
C ASN A 281 4.59 -6.27 -23.91
N ILE A 282 3.73 -5.93 -22.96
CA ILE A 282 2.37 -6.50 -22.86
C ILE A 282 1.31 -5.76 -23.64
N PHE A 283 1.67 -4.72 -24.41
CA PHE A 283 0.69 -4.07 -25.30
C PHE A 283 0.01 -5.08 -26.23
N PRO A 284 -1.32 -5.04 -26.43
CA PRO A 284 -2.28 -4.04 -25.98
C PRO A 284 -3.04 -4.39 -24.69
N ARG A 285 -2.59 -5.35 -23.88
CA ARG A 285 -3.33 -5.90 -22.74
C ARG A 285 -3.44 -4.96 -21.54
N MET A 286 -2.70 -3.85 -21.55
CA MET A 286 -2.81 -2.76 -20.60
C MET A 286 -2.89 -1.46 -21.38
N TYR A 287 -3.88 -0.60 -21.07
CA TYR A 287 -4.25 0.54 -21.91
C TYR A 287 -5.02 1.61 -21.12
N ASP A 288 -5.13 2.80 -21.72
CA ASP A 288 -5.93 3.89 -21.17
C ASP A 288 -7.42 3.64 -21.35
N TYR A 289 -8.21 3.96 -20.32
CA TYR A 289 -9.67 3.92 -20.38
C TYR A 289 -10.18 4.79 -21.54
N LYS A 290 -10.98 4.23 -22.42
CA LYS A 290 -11.58 4.92 -23.56
C LYS A 290 -13.01 5.35 -23.27
N SER A 291 -13.89 4.38 -22.97
CA SER A 291 -15.29 4.62 -22.64
C SER A 291 -15.87 3.47 -21.80
N ALA A 292 -17.16 3.56 -21.46
CA ALA A 292 -17.87 2.50 -20.74
C ALA A 292 -18.42 1.39 -21.65
N LYS A 293 -18.15 1.46 -22.97
CA LYS A 293 -18.67 0.45 -23.91
C LYS A 293 -17.89 -0.86 -23.76
N ALA A 294 -18.60 -1.97 -23.83
CA ALA A 294 -18.00 -3.30 -23.67
C ALA A 294 -16.89 -3.59 -24.68
N GLU A 295 -17.04 -3.10 -25.94
CA GLU A 295 -16.05 -3.26 -27.01
C GLU A 295 -14.73 -2.51 -26.77
N ASP A 296 -14.70 -1.54 -25.84
CA ASP A 296 -13.49 -0.81 -25.48
C ASP A 296 -12.62 -1.56 -24.46
N PHE A 297 -13.16 -2.60 -23.82
CA PHE A 297 -12.42 -3.47 -22.91
C PHE A 297 -12.00 -4.75 -23.64
N LEU A 298 -10.71 -5.09 -23.54
CA LEU A 298 -10.19 -6.30 -24.16
C LEU A 298 -10.42 -7.52 -23.29
N GLU A 299 -10.76 -8.65 -23.88
CA GLU A 299 -11.03 -9.91 -23.19
C GLU A 299 -9.87 -10.36 -22.29
N ASN A 300 -8.63 -10.16 -22.74
CA ASN A 300 -7.42 -10.55 -22.02
C ASN A 300 -6.73 -9.37 -21.31
N THR A 301 -7.50 -8.38 -20.89
CA THR A 301 -7.02 -7.19 -20.17
C THR A 301 -6.22 -7.58 -18.94
N ILE A 302 -5.04 -6.94 -18.77
CA ILE A 302 -4.24 -6.96 -17.55
C ILE A 302 -4.48 -5.70 -16.75
N GLY A 303 -4.62 -4.55 -17.41
CA GLY A 303 -4.86 -3.29 -16.71
C GLY A 303 -5.57 -2.24 -17.53
N VAL A 304 -6.32 -1.38 -16.83
CA VAL A 304 -6.99 -0.21 -17.39
C VAL A 304 -6.53 1.02 -16.61
N HIS A 305 -5.92 1.96 -17.32
CA HIS A 305 -5.35 3.18 -16.74
C HIS A 305 -6.22 4.42 -17.04
N GLN A 306 -5.83 5.60 -16.54
CA GLN A 306 -6.60 6.85 -16.64
C GLN A 306 -7.96 6.83 -15.92
N LEU A 307 -8.07 6.05 -14.87
CA LEU A 307 -9.27 5.98 -14.03
C LEU A 307 -9.27 7.12 -13.00
N LYS A 308 -9.09 8.36 -13.45
CA LYS A 308 -8.99 9.55 -12.60
C LYS A 308 -10.30 9.92 -11.90
N GLN A 309 -11.42 9.54 -12.50
CA GLN A 309 -12.78 9.82 -12.02
C GLN A 309 -13.41 8.55 -11.45
N ASP A 310 -14.21 8.66 -10.40
CA ASP A 310 -14.90 7.53 -9.77
C ASP A 310 -15.84 6.81 -10.74
N LEU A 311 -16.47 7.54 -11.65
CA LEU A 311 -17.33 6.94 -12.68
C LEU A 311 -16.56 5.97 -13.59
N ARG A 312 -15.31 6.31 -13.97
CA ARG A 312 -14.48 5.40 -14.78
C ARG A 312 -14.11 4.14 -14.01
N TRP A 313 -13.83 4.27 -12.72
CA TRP A 313 -13.65 3.11 -11.84
C TRP A 313 -14.91 2.26 -11.78
N ALA A 314 -16.08 2.87 -11.56
CA ALA A 314 -17.35 2.15 -11.47
C ALA A 314 -17.62 1.34 -12.74
N HIS A 315 -17.49 1.94 -13.93
CA HIS A 315 -17.65 1.25 -15.21
C HIS A 315 -16.65 0.09 -15.39
N THR A 316 -15.39 0.30 -15.00
CA THR A 316 -14.37 -0.73 -15.10
C THR A 316 -14.65 -1.90 -14.16
N LEU A 317 -14.98 -1.62 -12.90
CA LEU A 317 -15.31 -2.64 -11.91
C LEU A 317 -16.57 -3.43 -12.27
N ASP A 318 -17.57 -2.76 -12.85
CA ASP A 318 -18.80 -3.40 -13.33
C ASP A 318 -18.51 -4.33 -14.53
N HIS A 319 -17.76 -3.85 -15.50
CA HIS A 319 -17.36 -4.66 -16.66
C HIS A 319 -16.65 -5.96 -16.24
N PHE A 320 -15.78 -5.91 -15.24
CA PHE A 320 -15.06 -7.07 -14.72
C PHE A 320 -15.81 -7.80 -13.59
N ASN A 321 -17.12 -7.57 -13.44
CA ASN A 321 -18.02 -8.25 -12.50
C ASN A 321 -17.59 -8.17 -11.02
N LEU A 322 -16.97 -7.07 -10.59
CA LEU A 322 -16.58 -6.85 -9.20
C LEU A 322 -17.64 -6.11 -8.38
N THR A 323 -18.66 -5.53 -9.02
CA THR A 323 -19.67 -4.68 -8.36
C THR A 323 -21.12 -5.19 -8.56
N ARG A 324 -21.31 -6.48 -8.73
CA ARG A 324 -22.63 -7.04 -8.97
C ARG A 324 -23.52 -6.89 -7.74
N LEU A 325 -24.45 -5.92 -7.80
CA LEU A 325 -25.49 -5.75 -6.80
C LEU A 325 -26.69 -6.62 -7.17
N GLU A 326 -27.04 -7.55 -6.28
CA GLU A 326 -28.29 -8.29 -6.39
C GLU A 326 -29.36 -7.59 -5.54
N PRO A 327 -30.53 -7.21 -6.12
CA PRO A 327 -31.60 -6.53 -5.38
C PRO A 327 -32.16 -7.32 -4.18
N SER A 328 -31.91 -8.63 -4.20
CA SER A 328 -32.29 -9.57 -3.15
C SER A 328 -31.25 -9.79 -2.07
N SER A 329 -30.19 -8.98 -2.01
CA SER A 329 -29.18 -9.11 -0.95
C SER A 329 -29.87 -8.96 0.41
N LYS A 330 -30.04 -10.09 1.10
CA LYS A 330 -30.59 -10.15 2.43
C LYS A 330 -29.62 -9.46 3.36
N LEU A 331 -30.12 -8.58 4.22
CA LEU A 331 -29.38 -8.16 5.40
C LEU A 331 -28.99 -9.44 6.14
N HIS A 332 -27.73 -9.75 6.22
CA HIS A 332 -27.27 -10.83 7.06
C HIS A 332 -27.60 -10.47 8.50
N ASN A 333 -28.33 -11.33 9.19
CA ASN A 333 -28.49 -11.21 10.62
C ASN A 333 -27.09 -11.33 11.25
N PHE A 334 -26.68 -10.25 11.91
CA PHE A 334 -25.47 -10.23 12.71
C PHE A 334 -25.66 -11.03 13.99
#